data_7835b53515d9cf8ce38d22051bc160e8
#
_entry.id   7835b53515d9cf8ce38d22051bc160e8
#
_cell.length_a   1.000
_cell.length_b   1.000
_cell.length_c   1.000
_cell.angle_alpha   90.00
_cell.angle_beta   90.00
_cell.angle_gamma   90.00
#
_symmetry.space_group_name_H-M   'P 1'
#
loop_
_entity.id
_entity.type
_entity.pdbx_description
1 polymer ?
#
loop_
_entity_poly.entity_id
_entity_poly.type
_entity_poly.pdbx_seq_one_letter_code
_entity_poly.pdbx_strand_id
1 'polypeptide(L)'
;MKKFVALLLALAMVFALCACGNSNSAAPKQDDAAESSQPSDNASENQSAADLSALKVGFIFLHDENSTYDLNFMNAAKEACETLGVESVFKTNIPEDQSCYEAAAELADAGCNIVFADSFGHEDYMIQAAKEFPNVQF
;
A
#
# COMPACT_ATOMS: atom_id res chain seq x y z
N MET A 1 43.04 -26.87 -9.83
CA MET A 1 42.20 -26.62 -11.03
C MET A 1 40.78 -26.18 -10.67
N LYS A 2 40.09 -26.82 -9.71
CA LYS A 2 38.68 -26.43 -9.35
C LYS A 2 38.53 -25.03 -8.74
N LYS A 3 39.52 -24.50 -8.03
CA LYS A 3 39.48 -23.16 -7.39
C LYS A 3 39.68 -22.00 -8.39
N PHE A 4 40.38 -22.23 -9.49
CA PHE A 4 40.60 -21.22 -10.54
C PHE A 4 39.39 -21.06 -11.46
N VAL A 5 38.61 -22.13 -11.67
CA VAL A 5 37.37 -22.08 -12.45
C VAL A 5 36.29 -21.27 -11.72
N ALA A 6 36.20 -21.40 -10.39
CA ALA A 6 35.26 -20.62 -9.58
C ALA A 6 35.58 -19.12 -9.55
N LEU A 7 36.89 -18.76 -9.56
CA LEU A 7 37.34 -17.37 -9.61
C LEU A 7 37.06 -16.70 -10.94
N LEU A 8 37.23 -17.44 -12.06
CA LEU A 8 36.93 -16.95 -13.41
C LEU A 8 35.43 -16.75 -13.64
N LEU A 9 34.57 -17.60 -13.06
CA LEU A 9 33.12 -17.45 -13.16
C LEU A 9 32.62 -16.22 -12.33
N ALA A 10 33.25 -15.91 -11.21
CA ALA A 10 32.90 -14.73 -10.42
C ALA A 10 33.30 -13.44 -11.12
N LEU A 11 34.42 -13.43 -11.88
CA LEU A 11 34.86 -12.22 -12.60
C LEU A 11 34.00 -11.93 -13.84
N ALA A 12 33.35 -12.92 -14.45
CA ALA A 12 32.48 -12.74 -15.62
C ALA A 12 31.14 -12.06 -15.29
N MET A 13 30.67 -12.15 -14.06
CA MET A 13 29.41 -11.51 -13.63
C MET A 13 29.52 -10.01 -13.33
N VAL A 14 30.73 -9.48 -13.12
CA VAL A 14 30.92 -8.06 -12.79
C VAL A 14 30.90 -7.15 -14.03
N PHE A 15 31.12 -7.71 -15.26
CA PHE A 15 31.16 -6.93 -16.49
C PHE A 15 29.79 -6.72 -17.18
N ALA A 16 28.71 -7.33 -16.70
CA ALA A 16 27.38 -7.24 -17.35
C ALA A 16 26.52 -6.03 -16.93
N LEU A 17 27.00 -5.15 -16.06
CA LEU A 17 26.23 -4.05 -15.47
C LEU A 17 26.63 -2.65 -15.95
N CYS A 18 27.50 -2.52 -16.96
CA CYS A 18 27.98 -1.21 -17.45
C CYS A 18 27.62 -0.88 -18.92
N ALA A 19 26.50 -1.36 -19.45
CA ALA A 19 26.07 -1.04 -20.81
C ALA A 19 24.73 -0.30 -20.84
N CYS A 20 24.67 0.87 -20.21
CA CYS A 20 23.69 1.93 -20.52
C CYS A 20 24.41 3.28 -20.45
N GLY A 21 25.13 3.62 -21.49
CA GLY A 21 25.78 4.90 -21.70
C GLY A 21 25.40 5.45 -23.08
N ASN A 22 24.70 6.52 -23.04
CA ASN A 22 24.29 7.45 -24.08
C ASN A 22 25.36 7.74 -25.13
N SER A 23 25.05 7.69 -26.42
CA SER A 23 25.84 8.29 -27.48
C SER A 23 24.95 8.93 -28.53
N ASN A 24 24.89 10.25 -28.50
CA ASN A 24 24.49 11.13 -29.60
C ASN A 24 25.53 11.03 -30.75
N SER A 25 25.10 10.81 -31.98
CA SER A 25 25.75 11.39 -33.18
C SER A 25 24.84 11.31 -34.40
N ALA A 26 24.71 12.43 -35.02
CA ALA A 26 24.08 12.99 -36.20
C ALA A 26 23.83 12.11 -37.45
N ALA A 27 22.68 12.30 -37.98
CA ALA A 27 21.95 12.33 -39.25
C ALA A 27 22.65 11.83 -40.58
N PRO A 28 21.86 11.43 -41.63
CA PRO A 28 20.97 12.36 -42.35
C PRO A 28 19.59 11.81 -42.78
N LYS A 29 18.75 12.75 -43.23
CA LYS A 29 17.34 12.76 -43.60
C LYS A 29 16.95 11.74 -44.70
N GLN A 30 15.70 11.18 -44.59
CA GLN A 30 14.75 11.17 -45.69
C GLN A 30 13.32 10.94 -45.18
N ASP A 31 12.37 11.66 -45.80
CA ASP A 31 10.98 11.82 -45.49
C ASP A 31 10.18 10.52 -45.59
N ASP A 32 9.21 10.26 -44.67
CA ASP A 32 7.81 10.06 -45.04
C ASP A 32 6.90 10.12 -43.79
N ALA A 33 5.69 10.66 -44.01
CA ALA A 33 4.71 11.02 -43.01
C ALA A 33 3.99 9.80 -42.42
N ALA A 34 3.87 9.73 -41.09
CA ALA A 34 2.76 9.11 -40.40
C ALA A 34 2.60 9.72 -39.01
N GLU A 35 1.48 10.37 -38.87
CA GLU A 35 0.86 10.95 -37.67
C GLU A 35 0.87 9.95 -36.52
N SER A 36 1.64 10.25 -35.45
CA SER A 36 1.55 9.58 -34.18
C SER A 36 1.31 10.62 -33.09
N SER A 37 0.07 10.68 -32.68
CA SER A 37 -0.43 11.45 -31.55
C SER A 37 0.36 11.10 -30.27
N GLN A 38 1.14 12.05 -29.83
CA GLN A 38 1.83 12.09 -28.54
C GLN A 38 0.77 12.31 -27.45
N PRO A 39 0.71 11.47 -26.39
CA PRO A 39 -0.09 11.82 -25.23
C PRO A 39 0.59 12.99 -24.54
N SER A 40 -0.12 14.09 -24.49
CA SER A 40 0.26 15.27 -23.72
C SER A 40 0.06 14.95 -22.24
N ASP A 41 1.16 14.67 -21.52
CA ASP A 41 1.17 14.64 -20.07
C ASP A 41 0.99 16.07 -19.54
N ASN A 42 -0.24 16.54 -19.55
CA ASN A 42 -0.72 17.61 -18.71
C ASN A 42 -1.51 16.96 -17.56
N ALA A 43 -0.81 16.32 -16.63
CA ALA A 43 -1.34 16.11 -15.29
C ALA A 43 -1.42 17.48 -14.62
N SER A 44 -2.52 18.19 -14.88
CA SER A 44 -2.95 19.32 -14.07
C SER A 44 -3.28 18.75 -12.70
N GLU A 45 -2.33 18.84 -11.76
CA GLU A 45 -2.57 18.64 -10.33
C GLU A 45 -3.49 19.76 -9.84
N ASN A 46 -4.75 19.63 -10.15
CA ASN A 46 -5.83 20.26 -9.40
C ASN A 46 -6.63 19.15 -8.75
N GLN A 47 -5.99 18.37 -7.88
CA GLN A 47 -6.70 17.58 -6.88
C GLN A 47 -7.27 18.60 -5.90
N SER A 48 -8.50 18.99 -6.12
CA SER A 48 -9.36 19.48 -5.06
C SER A 48 -9.21 18.47 -3.91
N ALA A 49 -8.59 18.88 -2.81
CA ALA A 49 -8.50 18.03 -1.63
C ALA A 49 -9.92 17.52 -1.34
N ALA A 50 -10.12 16.22 -1.45
CA ALA A 50 -11.39 15.62 -1.14
C ALA A 50 -11.72 15.98 0.31
N ASP A 51 -12.94 16.41 0.60
CA ASP A 51 -13.38 16.64 1.95
C ASP A 51 -13.48 15.29 2.67
N LEU A 52 -12.46 14.99 3.45
CA LEU A 52 -12.34 13.73 4.21
C LEU A 52 -13.02 13.80 5.58
N SER A 53 -13.56 14.96 5.97
CA SER A 53 -14.13 15.18 7.31
C SER A 53 -15.35 14.30 7.64
N ALA A 54 -15.98 13.74 6.62
CA ALA A 54 -17.10 12.81 6.78
C ALA A 54 -16.64 11.33 6.87
N LEU A 55 -15.35 11.06 6.69
CA LEU A 55 -14.82 9.70 6.78
C LEU A 55 -14.53 9.32 8.22
N LYS A 56 -14.84 8.07 8.54
CA LYS A 56 -14.53 7.42 9.80
C LYS A 56 -13.80 6.12 9.53
N VAL A 57 -12.68 5.91 10.21
CA VAL A 57 -11.80 4.78 9.99
C VAL A 57 -11.73 3.92 11.26
N GLY A 58 -12.00 2.64 11.11
CA GLY A 58 -11.87 1.64 12.17
C GLY A 58 -10.54 0.91 12.11
N PHE A 59 -10.01 0.53 13.27
CA PHE A 59 -8.78 -0.25 13.39
C PHE A 59 -8.98 -1.38 14.39
N ILE A 60 -8.56 -2.59 14.03
CA ILE A 60 -8.59 -3.80 14.84
C ILE A 60 -7.16 -4.26 15.07
N PHE A 61 -6.76 -4.35 16.33
CA PHE A 61 -5.44 -4.77 16.78
C PHE A 61 -5.51 -6.06 17.58
N LEU A 62 -4.58 -6.99 17.32
CA LEU A 62 -4.50 -8.27 18.04
C LEU A 62 -4.20 -8.07 19.53
N HIS A 63 -3.35 -7.09 19.84
CA HIS A 63 -2.99 -6.75 21.21
C HIS A 63 -3.27 -5.27 21.51
N ASP A 64 -2.83 -4.82 22.66
CA ASP A 64 -2.88 -3.42 23.09
C ASP A 64 -1.49 -2.73 22.98
N GLU A 65 -1.37 -1.56 23.56
CA GLU A 65 -0.16 -0.74 23.56
C GLU A 65 1.06 -1.37 24.28
N ASN A 66 0.87 -2.48 24.99
CA ASN A 66 1.98 -3.23 25.59
C ASN A 66 2.74 -4.08 24.55
N SER A 67 2.12 -4.36 23.41
CA SER A 67 2.79 -4.96 22.26
C SER A 67 3.52 -3.89 21.47
N THR A 68 4.85 -4.00 21.35
CA THR A 68 5.63 -3.04 20.55
C THR A 68 5.31 -3.10 19.06
N TYR A 69 4.82 -4.25 18.56
CA TYR A 69 4.35 -4.41 17.19
C TYR A 69 3.09 -3.58 16.96
N ASP A 70 2.03 -3.86 17.72
CA ASP A 70 0.73 -3.18 17.58
C ASP A 70 0.83 -1.68 17.88
N LEU A 71 1.64 -1.30 18.89
CA LEU A 71 1.85 0.11 19.25
C LEU A 71 2.39 0.95 18.09
N ASN A 72 3.29 0.39 17.27
CA ASN A 72 3.81 1.10 16.10
C ASN A 72 2.69 1.40 15.09
N PHE A 73 1.82 0.43 14.82
CA PHE A 73 0.67 0.62 13.91
C PHE A 73 -0.38 1.56 14.51
N MET A 74 -0.66 1.46 15.82
CA MET A 74 -1.56 2.38 16.51
C MET A 74 -1.08 3.84 16.41
N ASN A 75 0.21 4.08 16.62
CA ASN A 75 0.77 5.42 16.52
C ASN A 75 0.71 5.95 15.09
N ALA A 76 1.07 5.12 14.09
CA ALA A 76 0.99 5.48 12.68
C ALA A 76 -0.47 5.76 12.25
N ALA A 77 -1.43 4.94 12.68
CA ALA A 77 -2.84 5.14 12.40
C ALA A 77 -3.38 6.45 12.99
N LYS A 78 -3.02 6.76 14.26
CA LYS A 78 -3.38 8.04 14.90
C LYS A 78 -2.82 9.23 14.15
N GLU A 79 -1.52 9.22 13.86
CA GLU A 79 -0.84 10.30 13.14
C GLU A 79 -1.44 10.52 11.74
N ALA A 80 -1.72 9.43 11.01
CA ALA A 80 -2.33 9.51 9.69
C ALA A 80 -3.74 10.11 9.75
N CYS A 81 -4.59 9.64 10.67
CA CYS A 81 -5.96 10.13 10.82
C CYS A 81 -5.99 11.61 11.27
N GLU A 82 -5.10 12.00 12.21
CA GLU A 82 -4.96 13.38 12.63
C GLU A 82 -4.52 14.28 11.46
N THR A 83 -3.53 13.84 10.68
CA THR A 83 -3.03 14.59 9.52
C THR A 83 -4.11 14.78 8.45
N LEU A 84 -4.94 13.76 8.22
CA LEU A 84 -6.01 13.78 7.23
C LEU A 84 -7.30 14.44 7.76
N GLY A 85 -7.40 14.70 9.06
CA GLY A 85 -8.59 15.24 9.70
C GLY A 85 -9.78 14.27 9.69
N VAL A 86 -9.53 12.96 9.75
CA VAL A 86 -10.56 11.91 9.77
C VAL A 86 -10.76 11.35 11.17
N GLU A 87 -12.00 10.95 11.49
CA GLU A 87 -12.32 10.28 12.76
C GLU A 87 -11.76 8.85 12.76
N SER A 88 -11.14 8.41 13.86
CA SER A 88 -10.64 7.06 14.03
C SER A 88 -11.23 6.36 15.25
N VAL A 89 -11.49 5.05 15.12
CA VAL A 89 -11.97 4.17 16.20
C VAL A 89 -11.03 2.97 16.30
N PHE A 90 -10.55 2.69 17.52
CA PHE A 90 -9.60 1.61 17.78
C PHE A 90 -10.26 0.50 18.60
N LYS A 91 -10.07 -0.75 18.17
CA LYS A 91 -10.39 -1.97 18.88
C LYS A 91 -9.09 -2.72 19.17
N THR A 92 -8.78 -2.96 20.43
CA THR A 92 -7.55 -3.64 20.86
C THR A 92 -7.87 -4.96 21.54
N ASN A 93 -6.86 -5.85 21.65
CA ASN A 93 -7.02 -7.18 22.24
C ASN A 93 -8.10 -8.02 21.54
N ILE A 94 -8.17 -7.94 20.21
CA ILE A 94 -9.12 -8.70 19.41
C ILE A 94 -8.40 -9.96 18.90
N PRO A 95 -8.76 -11.15 19.39
CA PRO A 95 -8.11 -12.38 18.97
C PRO A 95 -8.42 -12.76 17.53
N GLU A 96 -7.60 -13.67 16.99
CA GLU A 96 -7.71 -14.19 15.62
C GLU A 96 -8.80 -15.27 15.52
N ASP A 97 -10.01 -14.92 15.93
CA ASP A 97 -11.19 -15.78 15.93
C ASP A 97 -12.46 -14.98 15.57
N GLN A 98 -13.63 -15.54 15.84
CA GLN A 98 -14.92 -14.90 15.54
C GLN A 98 -15.06 -13.49 16.16
N SER A 99 -14.33 -13.18 17.24
CA SER A 99 -14.33 -11.85 17.84
C SER A 99 -13.82 -10.77 16.87
N CYS A 100 -12.97 -11.13 15.91
CA CYS A 100 -12.53 -10.20 14.87
C CYS A 100 -13.69 -9.80 13.95
N TYR A 101 -14.51 -10.77 13.51
CA TYR A 101 -15.72 -10.46 12.72
C TYR A 101 -16.69 -9.58 13.52
N GLU A 102 -16.93 -9.91 14.80
CA GLU A 102 -17.81 -9.13 15.67
C GLU A 102 -17.31 -7.67 15.82
N ALA A 103 -15.99 -7.49 16.03
CA ALA A 103 -15.37 -6.18 16.10
C ALA A 103 -15.49 -5.41 14.77
N ALA A 104 -15.33 -6.09 13.64
CA ALA A 104 -15.48 -5.51 12.30
C ALA A 104 -16.93 -5.07 12.04
N ALA A 105 -17.90 -5.89 12.41
CA ALA A 105 -19.34 -5.58 12.31
C ALA A 105 -19.71 -4.37 13.20
N GLU A 106 -19.24 -4.34 14.45
CA GLU A 106 -19.46 -3.19 15.35
C GLU A 106 -18.88 -1.88 14.79
N LEU A 107 -17.71 -1.93 14.15
CA LEU A 107 -17.11 -0.76 13.51
C LEU A 107 -17.92 -0.30 12.29
N ALA A 108 -18.44 -1.25 11.50
CA ALA A 108 -19.32 -0.95 10.37
C ALA A 108 -20.63 -0.29 10.85
N ASP A 109 -21.26 -0.86 11.88
CA ASP A 109 -22.49 -0.31 12.50
C ASP A 109 -22.24 1.05 13.17
N ALA A 110 -21.02 1.30 13.66
CA ALA A 110 -20.61 2.60 14.19
C ALA A 110 -20.35 3.66 13.10
N GLY A 111 -20.56 3.30 11.82
CA GLY A 111 -20.42 4.18 10.68
C GLY A 111 -19.02 4.33 10.13
N CYS A 112 -18.09 3.39 10.41
CA CYS A 112 -16.80 3.39 9.77
C CYS A 112 -16.96 3.10 8.27
N ASN A 113 -16.27 3.87 7.45
CA ASN A 113 -16.25 3.70 6.00
C ASN A 113 -15.15 2.73 5.55
N ILE A 114 -14.08 2.67 6.36
CA ILE A 114 -12.92 1.82 6.13
C ILE A 114 -12.55 1.15 7.46
N VAL A 115 -12.20 -0.13 7.44
CA VAL A 115 -11.75 -0.89 8.61
C VAL A 115 -10.46 -1.63 8.27
N PHE A 116 -9.42 -1.41 9.06
CA PHE A 116 -8.14 -2.11 8.97
C PHE A 116 -7.98 -3.10 10.12
N ALA A 117 -7.33 -4.22 9.84
CA ALA A 117 -6.86 -5.15 10.88
C ALA A 117 -5.37 -5.41 10.68
N ASP A 118 -4.62 -5.55 11.78
CA ASP A 118 -3.16 -5.63 11.74
C ASP A 118 -2.60 -7.06 11.77
N SER A 119 -3.44 -8.06 12.06
CA SER A 119 -3.00 -9.45 12.14
C SER A 119 -3.37 -10.26 10.91
N PHE A 120 -2.44 -11.14 10.51
CA PHE A 120 -2.67 -12.12 9.44
C PHE A 120 -3.86 -13.05 9.73
N GLY A 121 -4.04 -13.47 10.99
CA GLY A 121 -5.13 -14.36 11.38
C GLY A 121 -6.51 -13.68 11.41
N HIS A 122 -6.59 -12.36 11.23
CA HIS A 122 -7.86 -11.64 11.07
C HIS A 122 -8.46 -11.75 9.65
N GLU A 123 -7.68 -12.19 8.64
CA GLU A 123 -8.04 -12.11 7.22
C GLU A 123 -9.41 -12.73 6.91
N ASP A 124 -9.65 -13.98 7.31
CA ASP A 124 -10.90 -14.69 7.02
C ASP A 124 -12.13 -14.00 7.62
N TYR A 125 -11.99 -13.43 8.80
CA TYR A 125 -13.06 -12.71 9.51
C TYR A 125 -13.34 -11.35 8.89
N MET A 126 -12.31 -10.66 8.40
CA MET A 126 -12.45 -9.41 7.63
C MET A 126 -13.14 -9.68 6.29
N ILE A 127 -12.81 -10.79 5.61
CA ILE A 127 -13.50 -11.21 4.37
C ILE A 127 -14.97 -11.55 4.66
N GLN A 128 -15.27 -12.15 5.80
CA GLN A 128 -16.66 -12.41 6.22
C GLN A 128 -17.43 -11.09 6.41
N ALA A 129 -16.85 -10.13 7.11
CA ALA A 129 -17.45 -8.81 7.32
C ALA A 129 -17.65 -8.06 6.00
N ALA A 130 -16.69 -8.10 5.07
CA ALA A 130 -16.79 -7.47 3.77
C ALA A 130 -17.97 -7.99 2.92
N LYS A 131 -18.35 -9.25 3.06
CA LYS A 131 -19.51 -9.83 2.37
C LYS A 131 -20.84 -9.33 2.94
N GLU A 132 -20.89 -9.03 4.24
CA GLU A 132 -22.10 -8.59 4.93
C GLU A 132 -22.29 -7.07 4.86
N PHE A 133 -21.19 -6.31 4.87
CA PHE A 133 -21.18 -4.85 4.85
C PHE A 133 -20.58 -4.30 3.54
N PRO A 134 -21.25 -4.44 2.38
CA PRO A 134 -20.68 -4.14 1.06
C PRO A 134 -20.38 -2.64 0.83
N ASN A 135 -20.85 -1.77 1.72
CA ASN A 135 -20.59 -0.33 1.66
C ASN A 135 -19.39 0.10 2.51
N VAL A 136 -18.75 -0.82 3.24
CA VAL A 136 -17.55 -0.61 4.04
C VAL A 136 -16.36 -1.28 3.36
N GLN A 137 -15.23 -0.62 3.37
CA GLN A 137 -13.97 -1.21 2.87
C GLN A 137 -13.25 -1.92 4.04
N PHE A 138 -12.85 -3.18 3.84
CA PHE A 138 -12.11 -3.96 4.82
C PHE A 138 -10.76 -4.39 4.24
#